data_63cc1f18ac78f26e181dd81b3a951755
#
_entry.id   63cc1f18ac78f26e181dd81b3a951755
#
_cell.length_a   1.000
_cell.length_b   1.000
_cell.length_c   1.000
_cell.angle_alpha   90.00
_cell.angle_beta   90.00
_cell.angle_gamma   90.00
#
_symmetry.space_group_name_H-M   'P 1'
#
loop_
_entity.id
_entity.type
_entity.pdbx_description
1 polymer ?
#
loop_
_entity_poly.entity_id
_entity_poly.type
_entity_poly.pdbx_seq_one_letter_code
_entity_poly.pdbx_strand_id
1 'polypeptide(L)'
;VVCRRQRQMCIRDRFIDAPVSGGVARAITGKLIIMVGGNEVTISKVDKILNVMGSVKRAGPLGAGHAMKSLNNYVSAAGLIASFEALNTAKKYGIEARNFIEIINGATGKNNTTEVKLEKFVVSEKYNAGFALDLMIKDVSIAHQLIQKMSSDNPLSKQVLAYLENSYKILGKNSDHTEVFKVLKN
;
A
#
# COMPACT_ATOMS: atom_id res chain seq x y z
N VAL A 1 7.44 21.58 -6.68
CA VAL A 1 8.80 21.00 -6.79
C VAL A 1 9.85 22.12 -6.88
N VAL A 2 9.64 23.10 -7.72
CA VAL A 2 10.56 24.26 -7.87
C VAL A 2 10.68 25.06 -6.56
N CYS A 3 9.57 25.28 -5.87
CA CYS A 3 9.54 26.03 -4.61
C CYS A 3 10.37 25.38 -3.48
N ARG A 4 10.42 24.04 -3.38
CA ARG A 4 11.26 23.35 -2.39
C ARG A 4 12.76 23.53 -2.63
N ARG A 5 13.21 23.40 -3.88
CA ARG A 5 14.61 23.62 -4.24
C ARG A 5 15.03 25.08 -4.01
N GLN A 6 14.19 26.05 -4.36
CA GLN A 6 14.46 27.46 -4.10
C GLN A 6 14.58 27.77 -2.61
N ARG A 7 13.69 27.29 -1.76
CA ARG A 7 13.78 27.48 -0.31
C ARG A 7 15.05 26.87 0.27
N GLN A 8 15.40 25.66 -0.16
CA GLN A 8 16.61 24.99 0.29
C GLN A 8 17.89 25.78 -0.06
N MET A 9 17.91 26.42 -1.23
CA MET A 9 19.06 27.24 -1.66
C MET A 9 19.10 28.63 -0.98
N CYS A 10 17.94 29.29 -0.86
CA CYS A 10 17.87 30.68 -0.41
C CYS A 10 17.89 30.85 1.12
N ILE A 11 17.29 29.91 1.87
CA ILE A 11 17.12 30.03 3.34
C ILE A 11 17.71 28.85 4.12
N ARG A 12 18.46 27.97 3.47
CA ARG A 12 19.09 26.78 4.08
C ARG A 12 18.11 25.86 4.81
N ASP A 13 16.87 25.78 4.35
CA ASP A 13 15.88 24.86 4.88
C ASP A 13 16.35 23.42 4.77
N ARG A 14 15.98 22.64 5.76
CA ARG A 14 16.21 21.20 5.77
C ARG A 14 14.90 20.47 5.54
N PHE A 15 14.93 19.48 4.67
CA PHE A 15 13.77 18.70 4.30
C PHE A 15 13.94 17.25 4.68
N ILE A 16 12.84 16.65 5.09
CA ILE A 16 12.64 15.20 5.17
C ILE A 16 11.34 14.86 4.43
N ASP A 17 11.19 13.63 4.03
CA ASP A 17 9.92 13.04 3.65
C ASP A 17 9.57 11.94 4.65
N ALA A 18 8.30 11.92 5.08
CA ALA A 18 7.86 11.06 6.17
C ALA A 18 6.43 10.51 5.92
N PRO A 19 6.19 9.81 4.82
CA PRO A 19 4.89 9.19 4.59
C PRO A 19 4.64 8.08 5.60
N VAL A 20 3.33 7.82 5.81
CA VAL A 20 2.87 6.89 6.83
C VAL A 20 2.14 5.68 6.23
N SER A 21 2.12 4.57 6.97
CA SER A 21 1.32 3.39 6.69
C SER A 21 0.63 2.90 7.98
N GLY A 22 -0.59 2.34 7.84
CA GLY A 22 -1.36 1.80 8.96
C GLY A 22 -2.84 2.19 8.97
N GLY A 23 -3.25 3.12 8.09
CA GLY A 23 -4.63 3.58 7.99
C GLY A 23 -5.12 4.34 9.24
N VAL A 24 -6.40 4.69 9.25
CA VAL A 24 -7.04 5.48 10.31
C VAL A 24 -6.94 4.79 11.68
N ALA A 25 -7.14 3.48 11.73
CA ALA A 25 -7.10 2.73 13.00
C ALA A 25 -5.75 2.84 13.72
N ARG A 26 -4.63 2.77 12.98
CA ARG A 26 -3.30 2.95 13.56
C ARG A 26 -2.97 4.41 13.83
N ALA A 27 -3.54 5.34 13.07
CA ALA A 27 -3.38 6.76 13.31
C ALA A 27 -3.99 7.18 14.66
N ILE A 28 -5.22 6.73 14.94
CA ILE A 28 -5.91 6.99 16.21
C ILE A 28 -5.11 6.48 17.42
N THR A 29 -4.42 5.35 17.27
CA THR A 29 -3.69 4.70 18.38
C THR A 29 -2.21 5.08 18.46
N GLY A 30 -1.71 5.99 17.61
CA GLY A 30 -0.30 6.36 17.55
C GLY A 30 0.62 5.20 17.13
N LYS A 31 0.12 4.26 16.31
CA LYS A 31 0.85 3.05 15.88
C LYS A 31 1.17 3.02 14.39
N LEU A 32 1.28 4.19 13.76
CA LEU A 32 1.68 4.28 12.35
C LEU A 32 3.11 3.77 12.14
N ILE A 33 3.39 3.27 10.95
CA ILE A 33 4.75 3.09 10.46
C ILE A 33 5.10 4.34 9.65
N ILE A 34 6.12 5.07 10.07
CA ILE A 34 6.55 6.32 9.45
C ILE A 34 7.85 6.04 8.71
N MET A 35 7.82 6.16 7.38
CA MET A 35 8.95 5.86 6.50
C MET A 35 9.72 7.15 6.21
N VAL A 36 10.86 7.37 6.87
CA VAL A 36 11.53 8.67 6.84
C VAL A 36 12.73 8.64 5.92
N GLY A 37 12.73 9.55 4.93
CA GLY A 37 13.86 9.83 4.06
C GLY A 37 14.45 11.22 4.33
N GLY A 38 15.77 11.34 4.28
CA GLY A 38 16.47 12.61 4.47
C GLY A 38 17.81 12.48 5.17
N ASN A 39 18.39 13.63 5.49
CA ASN A 39 19.65 13.69 6.24
C ASN A 39 19.43 13.28 7.71
N GLU A 40 20.27 12.42 8.25
CA GLU A 40 20.14 11.85 9.59
C GLU A 40 20.12 12.91 10.71
N VAL A 41 20.96 13.92 10.59
CA VAL A 41 20.99 15.04 11.57
C VAL A 41 19.67 15.81 11.56
N THR A 42 19.03 15.92 10.40
CA THR A 42 17.72 16.59 10.28
C THR A 42 16.61 15.73 10.85
N ILE A 43 16.62 14.44 10.56
CA ILE A 43 15.62 13.49 11.06
C ILE A 43 15.68 13.41 12.59
N SER A 44 16.88 13.31 13.17
CA SER A 44 17.08 13.23 14.63
C SER A 44 16.47 14.41 15.38
N LYS A 45 16.42 15.61 14.77
CA LYS A 45 15.81 16.79 15.38
C LYS A 45 14.28 16.68 15.55
N VAL A 46 13.61 15.94 14.68
CA VAL A 46 12.16 15.76 14.67
C VAL A 46 11.71 14.38 15.14
N ASP A 47 12.65 13.52 15.48
CA ASP A 47 12.40 12.13 15.84
C ASP A 47 11.40 11.98 17.01
N LYS A 48 11.54 12.81 18.02
CA LYS A 48 10.62 12.84 19.18
C LYS A 48 9.18 13.13 18.76
N ILE A 49 8.99 14.05 17.80
CA ILE A 49 7.66 14.44 17.30
C ILE A 49 7.08 13.29 16.47
N LEU A 50 7.88 12.70 15.59
CA LEU A 50 7.45 11.60 14.74
C LEU A 50 7.06 10.36 15.57
N ASN A 51 7.82 10.05 16.61
CA ASN A 51 7.55 8.89 17.49
C ASN A 51 6.25 9.01 18.30
N VAL A 52 5.68 10.20 18.47
CA VAL A 52 4.33 10.36 19.04
C VAL A 52 3.25 9.76 18.12
N MET A 53 3.45 9.83 16.81
CA MET A 53 2.50 9.32 15.81
C MET A 53 2.67 7.84 15.50
N GLY A 54 3.84 7.26 15.77
CA GLY A 54 4.10 5.86 15.48
C GLY A 54 5.57 5.48 15.50
N SER A 55 5.90 4.33 14.89
CA SER A 55 7.26 3.80 14.79
C SER A 55 7.99 4.40 13.58
N VAL A 56 9.06 5.13 13.83
CA VAL A 56 9.91 5.72 12.79
C VAL A 56 10.83 4.65 12.19
N LYS A 57 10.85 4.57 10.87
CA LYS A 57 11.73 3.68 10.08
C LYS A 57 12.53 4.52 9.10
N ARG A 58 13.85 4.45 9.19
CA ARG A 58 14.77 5.13 8.27
C ARG A 58 14.71 4.45 6.91
N ALA A 59 14.35 5.19 5.86
CA ALA A 59 14.22 4.67 4.50
C ALA A 59 15.45 4.98 3.62
N GLY A 60 16.22 6.01 3.96
CA GLY A 60 17.40 6.43 3.20
C GLY A 60 17.45 7.94 2.90
N PRO A 61 18.02 8.34 1.76
CA PRO A 61 18.12 9.75 1.38
C PRO A 61 16.75 10.41 1.17
N LEU A 62 16.74 11.72 0.99
CA LEU A 62 15.50 12.47 0.73
C LEU A 62 14.74 11.90 -0.49
N GLY A 63 13.46 11.61 -0.30
CA GLY A 63 12.58 10.94 -1.25
C GLY A 63 12.46 9.42 -1.04
N ALA A 64 13.38 8.79 -0.28
CA ALA A 64 13.32 7.35 -0.03
C ALA A 64 12.09 6.92 0.77
N GLY A 65 11.57 7.77 1.65
CA GLY A 65 10.32 7.51 2.36
C GLY A 65 9.14 7.37 1.40
N HIS A 66 8.98 8.31 0.47
CA HIS A 66 7.92 8.24 -0.55
C HIS A 66 8.10 7.05 -1.49
N ALA A 67 9.32 6.76 -1.91
CA ALA A 67 9.62 5.58 -2.71
C ALA A 67 9.22 4.30 -1.95
N MET A 68 9.62 4.17 -0.69
CA MET A 68 9.29 3.01 0.14
C MET A 68 7.78 2.87 0.36
N LYS A 69 7.06 3.99 0.58
CA LYS A 69 5.60 3.98 0.69
C LYS A 69 4.93 3.44 -0.57
N SER A 70 5.35 3.90 -1.74
CA SER A 70 4.78 3.46 -3.02
C SER A 70 5.08 1.98 -3.29
N LEU A 71 6.31 1.53 -3.04
CA LEU A 71 6.71 0.13 -3.17
C LEU A 71 5.94 -0.77 -2.19
N ASN A 72 5.75 -0.34 -0.93
CA ASN A 72 4.91 -1.06 0.04
C ASN A 72 3.47 -1.23 -0.47
N ASN A 73 2.88 -0.18 -1.02
CA ASN A 73 1.52 -0.25 -1.53
C ASN A 73 1.41 -1.09 -2.81
N TYR A 74 2.44 -1.10 -3.66
CA TYR A 74 2.53 -2.02 -4.78
C TYR A 74 2.55 -3.49 -4.32
N VAL A 75 3.40 -3.84 -3.36
CA VAL A 75 3.47 -5.21 -2.80
C VAL A 75 2.13 -5.61 -2.17
N SER A 76 1.51 -4.68 -1.43
CA SER A 76 0.18 -4.91 -0.86
C SER A 76 -0.90 -5.12 -1.92
N ALA A 77 -0.86 -4.37 -3.03
CA ALA A 77 -1.80 -4.51 -4.13
C ALA A 77 -1.60 -5.83 -4.92
N ALA A 78 -0.37 -6.22 -5.19
CA ALA A 78 -0.06 -7.49 -5.83
C ALA A 78 -0.55 -8.68 -4.97
N GLY A 79 -0.29 -8.65 -3.67
CA GLY A 79 -0.78 -9.65 -2.74
C GLY A 79 -2.31 -9.65 -2.61
N LEU A 80 -2.96 -8.50 -2.72
CA LEU A 80 -4.42 -8.38 -2.73
C LEU A 80 -5.01 -9.11 -3.95
N ILE A 81 -4.54 -8.79 -5.14
CA ILE A 81 -5.04 -9.39 -6.38
C ILE A 81 -4.83 -10.91 -6.36
N ALA A 82 -3.61 -11.36 -6.05
CA ALA A 82 -3.29 -12.79 -5.97
C ALA A 82 -4.18 -13.53 -4.95
N SER A 83 -4.41 -12.93 -3.77
CA SER A 83 -5.28 -13.52 -2.74
C SER A 83 -6.73 -13.59 -3.17
N PHE A 84 -7.21 -12.59 -3.91
CA PHE A 84 -8.58 -12.55 -4.42
C PHE A 84 -8.81 -13.59 -5.51
N GLU A 85 -7.90 -13.72 -6.45
CA GLU A 85 -7.95 -14.74 -7.50
C GLU A 85 -7.91 -16.15 -6.89
N ALA A 86 -7.01 -16.38 -5.94
CA ALA A 86 -6.89 -17.66 -5.25
C ALA A 86 -8.16 -18.02 -4.47
N LEU A 87 -8.74 -17.08 -3.69
CA LEU A 87 -9.99 -17.30 -2.97
C LEU A 87 -11.15 -17.59 -3.92
N ASN A 88 -11.28 -16.82 -5.01
CA ASN A 88 -12.36 -17.02 -5.98
C ASN A 88 -12.23 -18.40 -6.66
N THR A 89 -11.02 -18.80 -7.02
CA THR A 89 -10.74 -20.13 -7.58
C THR A 89 -11.03 -21.24 -6.58
N ALA A 90 -10.59 -21.09 -5.33
CA ALA A 90 -10.85 -22.04 -4.25
C ALA A 90 -12.35 -22.26 -4.04
N LYS A 91 -13.14 -21.17 -4.01
CA LYS A 91 -14.61 -21.25 -3.91
C LYS A 91 -15.24 -22.00 -5.09
N LYS A 92 -14.78 -21.73 -6.31
CA LYS A 92 -15.25 -22.44 -7.52
C LYS A 92 -14.88 -23.93 -7.50
N TYR A 93 -13.76 -24.29 -6.87
CA TYR A 93 -13.32 -25.67 -6.68
C TYR A 93 -14.07 -26.40 -5.57
N GLY A 94 -14.87 -25.69 -4.76
CA GLY A 94 -15.61 -26.27 -3.63
C GLY A 94 -14.90 -26.15 -2.28
N ILE A 95 -13.85 -25.35 -2.18
CA ILE A 95 -13.16 -25.09 -0.90
C ILE A 95 -13.89 -23.96 -0.17
N GLU A 96 -14.34 -24.23 1.05
CA GLU A 96 -14.95 -23.23 1.91
C GLU A 96 -14.00 -22.07 2.20
N ALA A 97 -14.51 -20.83 2.15
CA ALA A 97 -13.70 -19.63 2.33
C ALA A 97 -12.93 -19.60 3.65
N ARG A 98 -13.52 -20.10 4.74
CA ARG A 98 -12.86 -20.20 6.04
C ARG A 98 -11.67 -21.14 6.01
N ASN A 99 -11.85 -22.33 5.43
CA ASN A 99 -10.77 -23.31 5.30
C ASN A 99 -9.62 -22.75 4.46
N PHE A 100 -9.95 -22.06 3.35
CA PHE A 100 -8.94 -21.39 2.54
C PHE A 100 -8.14 -20.37 3.37
N ILE A 101 -8.81 -19.49 4.13
CA ILE A 101 -8.15 -18.46 4.94
C ILE A 101 -7.28 -19.07 6.04
N GLU A 102 -7.78 -20.10 6.73
CA GLU A 102 -7.03 -20.79 7.77
C GLU A 102 -5.76 -21.44 7.22
N ILE A 103 -5.89 -22.20 6.14
CA ILE A 103 -4.76 -22.90 5.53
C ILE A 103 -3.73 -21.91 4.97
N ILE A 104 -4.18 -20.90 4.22
CA ILE A 104 -3.25 -19.94 3.60
C ILE A 104 -2.48 -19.13 4.66
N ASN A 105 -3.12 -18.81 5.78
CA ASN A 105 -2.50 -18.08 6.89
C ASN A 105 -1.56 -18.95 7.74
N GLY A 106 -1.72 -20.26 7.73
CA GLY A 106 -0.80 -21.22 8.31
C GLY A 106 0.36 -21.61 7.41
N ALA A 107 0.31 -21.23 6.12
CA ALA A 107 1.28 -21.61 5.11
C ALA A 107 2.04 -20.39 4.54
N THR A 108 2.90 -20.63 3.57
CA THR A 108 3.78 -19.61 2.96
C THR A 108 3.05 -18.55 2.13
N GLY A 109 1.78 -18.77 1.77
CA GLY A 109 0.95 -17.81 1.03
C GLY A 109 0.39 -16.66 1.88
N LYS A 110 0.62 -16.69 3.19
CA LYS A 110 0.19 -15.65 4.13
C LYS A 110 0.68 -14.26 3.73
N ASN A 111 -0.23 -13.30 3.72
CA ASN A 111 0.07 -11.88 3.50
C ASN A 111 -0.95 -10.98 4.21
N ASN A 112 -0.77 -9.66 4.12
CA ASN A 112 -1.69 -8.70 4.77
C ASN A 112 -3.15 -8.86 4.35
N THR A 113 -3.40 -9.23 3.10
CA THR A 113 -4.78 -9.43 2.61
C THR A 113 -5.40 -10.67 3.21
N THR A 114 -4.69 -11.79 3.22
CA THR A 114 -5.20 -13.05 3.76
C THR A 114 -5.43 -12.99 5.27
N GLU A 115 -4.55 -12.28 5.99
CA GLU A 115 -4.61 -12.19 7.46
C GLU A 115 -5.65 -11.18 7.96
N VAL A 116 -5.80 -10.03 7.26
CA VAL A 116 -6.57 -8.91 7.80
C VAL A 116 -7.84 -8.62 7.01
N LYS A 117 -7.84 -8.87 5.68
CA LYS A 117 -8.88 -8.34 4.81
C LYS A 117 -9.90 -9.37 4.35
N LEU A 118 -9.47 -10.60 4.03
CA LEU A 118 -10.36 -11.60 3.42
C LEU A 118 -11.60 -11.86 4.27
N GLU A 119 -11.42 -12.29 5.52
CA GLU A 119 -12.56 -12.62 6.37
C GLU A 119 -13.39 -11.38 6.70
N LYS A 120 -12.72 -10.32 7.16
CA LYS A 120 -13.37 -9.14 7.72
C LYS A 120 -14.14 -8.30 6.69
N PHE A 121 -13.68 -8.22 5.45
CA PHE A 121 -14.23 -7.30 4.45
C PHE A 121 -14.72 -7.98 3.18
N VAL A 122 -14.12 -9.11 2.79
CA VAL A 122 -14.45 -9.79 1.52
C VAL A 122 -15.49 -10.90 1.74
N VAL A 123 -15.22 -11.82 2.66
CA VAL A 123 -16.17 -12.92 2.99
C VAL A 123 -17.43 -12.38 3.67
N SER A 124 -17.28 -11.36 4.52
CA SER A 124 -18.39 -10.64 5.14
C SER A 124 -19.17 -9.73 4.18
N GLU A 125 -18.67 -9.54 2.97
CA GLU A 125 -19.22 -8.66 1.92
C GLU A 125 -19.33 -7.16 2.31
N LYS A 126 -18.63 -6.72 3.35
CA LYS A 126 -18.66 -5.32 3.81
C LYS A 126 -17.88 -4.36 2.91
N TYR A 127 -16.78 -4.80 2.33
CA TYR A 127 -15.94 -4.04 1.41
C TYR A 127 -15.60 -2.61 1.87
N ASN A 128 -15.28 -2.45 3.14
CA ASN A 128 -15.07 -1.14 3.80
C ASN A 128 -13.79 -1.11 4.64
N ALA A 129 -12.69 -1.57 4.07
CA ALA A 129 -11.40 -1.58 4.75
C ALA A 129 -10.81 -0.16 4.99
N GLY A 130 -11.39 0.86 4.37
CA GLY A 130 -11.07 2.26 4.62
C GLY A 130 -9.88 2.78 3.82
N PHE A 131 -9.57 2.17 2.67
CA PHE A 131 -8.58 2.69 1.73
C PHE A 131 -9.16 2.72 0.31
N ALA A 132 -9.31 3.93 -0.22
CA ALA A 132 -9.91 4.16 -1.53
C ALA A 132 -9.06 3.56 -2.66
N LEU A 133 -9.74 2.97 -3.65
CA LEU A 133 -9.10 2.30 -4.79
C LEU A 133 -8.28 3.27 -5.65
N ASP A 134 -8.76 4.49 -5.86
CA ASP A 134 -8.03 5.53 -6.61
C ASP A 134 -6.71 5.92 -5.94
N LEU A 135 -6.66 5.96 -4.61
CA LEU A 135 -5.42 6.19 -3.86
C LEU A 135 -4.46 5.02 -3.99
N MET A 136 -4.95 3.78 -4.02
CA MET A 136 -4.12 2.61 -4.29
C MET A 136 -3.52 2.67 -5.70
N ILE A 137 -4.34 2.99 -6.71
CA ILE A 137 -3.90 3.16 -8.10
C ILE A 137 -2.80 4.23 -8.20
N LYS A 138 -3.01 5.38 -7.58
CA LYS A 138 -2.00 6.46 -7.56
C LYS A 138 -0.66 5.96 -6.98
N ASP A 139 -0.69 5.26 -5.85
CA ASP A 139 0.53 4.80 -5.20
C ASP A 139 1.22 3.70 -6.02
N VAL A 140 0.46 2.78 -6.62
CA VAL A 140 0.99 1.73 -7.53
C VAL A 140 1.55 2.34 -8.81
N SER A 141 0.92 3.38 -9.36
CA SER A 141 1.43 4.11 -10.52
C SER A 141 2.79 4.75 -10.24
N ILE A 142 2.97 5.37 -9.07
CA ILE A 142 4.26 5.92 -8.65
C ILE A 142 5.31 4.81 -8.50
N ALA A 143 4.94 3.66 -7.91
CA ALA A 143 5.83 2.52 -7.80
C ALA A 143 6.22 1.97 -9.18
N HIS A 144 5.26 1.83 -10.10
CA HIS A 144 5.52 1.39 -11.47
C HIS A 144 6.50 2.32 -12.20
N GLN A 145 6.30 3.64 -12.12
CA GLN A 145 7.20 4.62 -12.71
C GLN A 145 8.62 4.53 -12.11
N LEU A 146 8.73 4.32 -10.79
CA LEU A 146 10.00 4.14 -10.12
C LEU A 146 10.70 2.86 -10.59
N ILE A 147 9.98 1.74 -10.66
CA ILE A 147 10.49 0.45 -11.13
C ILE A 147 10.98 0.57 -12.58
N GLN A 148 10.20 1.18 -13.47
CA GLN A 148 10.59 1.43 -14.86
C GLN A 148 11.88 2.25 -14.98
N LYS A 149 12.06 3.21 -14.09
CA LYS A 149 13.23 4.10 -14.10
C LYS A 149 14.50 3.43 -13.58
N MET A 150 14.35 2.46 -12.68
CA MET A 150 15.48 1.80 -12.03
C MET A 150 15.84 0.45 -12.65
N SER A 151 14.89 -0.20 -13.34
CA SER A 151 15.04 -1.55 -13.83
C SER A 151 14.15 -1.74 -15.06
N SER A 152 14.72 -2.06 -16.21
CA SER A 152 14.05 -2.01 -17.51
C SER A 152 13.01 -3.12 -17.74
N ASP A 153 12.94 -4.18 -16.93
CA ASP A 153 12.17 -5.38 -17.29
C ASP A 153 11.43 -6.05 -16.12
N ASN A 154 10.54 -5.30 -15.46
CA ASN A 154 9.69 -5.83 -14.40
C ASN A 154 8.20 -5.78 -14.80
N PRO A 155 7.65 -6.81 -15.46
CA PRO A 155 6.30 -6.78 -16.04
C PRO A 155 5.18 -6.73 -15.00
N LEU A 156 5.37 -7.28 -13.81
CA LEU A 156 4.32 -7.45 -12.81
C LEU A 156 3.71 -6.11 -12.35
N SER A 157 4.51 -5.07 -12.16
CA SER A 157 4.00 -3.76 -11.73
C SER A 157 3.03 -3.15 -12.75
N LYS A 158 3.27 -3.35 -14.04
CA LYS A 158 2.37 -2.94 -15.13
C LYS A 158 1.05 -3.72 -15.08
N GLN A 159 1.11 -5.03 -14.86
CA GLN A 159 -0.07 -5.88 -14.80
C GLN A 159 -0.94 -5.54 -13.58
N VAL A 160 -0.34 -5.36 -12.41
CA VAL A 160 -1.04 -4.96 -11.18
C VAL A 160 -1.73 -3.60 -11.38
N LEU A 161 -1.03 -2.61 -11.96
CA LEU A 161 -1.61 -1.29 -12.22
C LEU A 161 -2.80 -1.39 -13.18
N ALA A 162 -2.63 -2.06 -14.31
CA ALA A 162 -3.70 -2.23 -15.30
C ALA A 162 -4.92 -2.94 -14.72
N TYR A 163 -4.72 -3.93 -13.87
CA TYR A 163 -5.79 -4.64 -13.20
C TYR A 163 -6.62 -3.73 -12.28
N LEU A 164 -5.94 -2.91 -11.47
CA LEU A 164 -6.61 -1.95 -10.58
C LEU A 164 -7.35 -0.87 -11.36
N GLU A 165 -6.74 -0.33 -12.43
CA GLU A 165 -7.37 0.68 -13.29
C GLU A 165 -8.62 0.15 -14.00
N ASN A 166 -8.58 -1.09 -14.48
CA ASN A 166 -9.75 -1.75 -15.08
C ASN A 166 -10.84 -2.01 -14.04
N SER A 167 -10.45 -2.44 -12.84
CA SER A 167 -11.40 -2.60 -11.73
C SER A 167 -12.07 -1.28 -11.36
N TYR A 168 -11.32 -0.19 -11.33
CA TYR A 168 -11.87 1.14 -11.05
C TYR A 168 -12.86 1.64 -12.10
N LYS A 169 -12.62 1.33 -13.39
CA LYS A 169 -13.58 1.65 -14.47
C LYS A 169 -14.93 0.97 -14.26
N ILE A 170 -14.93 -0.25 -13.70
CA ILE A 170 -16.15 -1.03 -13.44
C ILE A 170 -16.83 -0.57 -12.14
N LEU A 171 -16.05 -0.36 -11.08
CA LEU A 171 -16.56 -0.07 -9.74
C LEU A 171 -16.92 1.42 -9.53
N GLY A 172 -16.23 2.32 -10.22
CA GLY A 172 -16.46 3.75 -10.15
C GLY A 172 -15.79 4.47 -8.98
N LYS A 173 -16.12 5.75 -8.82
CA LYS A 173 -15.58 6.62 -7.77
C LYS A 173 -16.01 6.15 -6.38
N ASN A 174 -15.15 6.44 -5.39
CA ASN A 174 -15.34 6.14 -3.97
C ASN A 174 -15.34 4.66 -3.62
N SER A 175 -14.97 3.77 -4.55
CA SER A 175 -14.83 2.34 -4.25
C SER A 175 -13.66 2.10 -3.29
N ASP A 176 -13.88 1.21 -2.32
CA ASP A 176 -12.83 0.67 -1.47
C ASP A 176 -12.01 -0.36 -2.24
N HIS A 177 -10.71 -0.43 -2.00
CA HIS A 177 -9.83 -1.37 -2.71
C HIS A 177 -10.22 -2.85 -2.50
N THR A 178 -10.98 -3.19 -1.47
CA THR A 178 -11.49 -4.55 -1.26
C THR A 178 -12.64 -4.90 -2.21
N GLU A 179 -13.32 -3.90 -2.80
CA GLU A 179 -14.36 -4.11 -3.79
C GLU A 179 -13.84 -4.70 -5.11
N VAL A 180 -12.53 -4.64 -5.35
CA VAL A 180 -11.87 -5.29 -6.49
C VAL A 180 -12.25 -6.78 -6.58
N PHE A 181 -12.52 -7.44 -5.46
CA PHE A 181 -13.02 -8.82 -5.44
C PHE A 181 -14.35 -9.01 -6.20
N LYS A 182 -15.22 -7.99 -6.23
CA LYS A 182 -16.51 -8.06 -6.96
C LYS A 182 -16.32 -8.21 -8.46
N VAL A 183 -15.24 -7.66 -9.01
CA VAL A 183 -14.93 -7.76 -10.45
C VAL A 183 -14.58 -9.19 -10.86
N LEU A 184 -14.06 -10.01 -9.95
CA LEU A 184 -13.71 -11.42 -10.20
C LEU A 184 -14.92 -12.36 -10.12
N LYS A 185 -16.03 -11.94 -9.50
CA LYS A 185 -17.23 -12.77 -9.36
C LYS A 185 -18.03 -12.89 -10.67
N ASN A 186 -17.78 -11.97 -11.61
CA ASN A 186 -18.39 -11.95 -12.93
C ASN A 186 -17.48 -12.66 -13.94
#